data_86513577a6544ee6afa29ade5ec210b7
#
_entry.id   86513577a6544ee6afa29ade5ec210b7
#
_cell.length_a   1.000
_cell.length_b   1.000
_cell.length_c   1.000
_cell.angle_alpha   90.00
_cell.angle_beta   90.00
_cell.angle_gamma   90.00
#
_symmetry.space_group_name_H-M   'P 1'
#
loop_
_entity.id
_entity.type
_entity.pdbx_description
1 polymer ?
#
loop_
_entity_poly.entity_id
_entity_poly.type
_entity_poly.pdbx_seq_one_letter_code
_entity_poly.pdbx_strand_id
1 'polypeptide(L)'
;MRTNFSADQLKTPLIQLANNILRRCVHCGFCNSTCPTYVLMGDELDGPRGRIAMIKGMLERGGPASVKLTLHVDRCLSCLSCTSTCPSSVDYMHLVDKARVRIEETHTRPLFDRLLRNVVANLLPNPKMFRLALIGAWLVKPVARFLPGRLGAIAKLAPTRIPSPSSIDTPRVYPAQGVQR
;
A
#
# COMPACT_ATOMS: atom_id res chain seq x y z
N MET A 1 16.36 11.29 -11.37
CA MET A 1 15.61 12.36 -12.06
C MET A 1 15.93 13.71 -11.42
N ARG A 2 15.74 14.82 -12.16
CA ARG A 2 15.94 16.18 -11.62
C ARG A 2 14.82 16.52 -10.64
N THR A 3 15.16 17.11 -9.48
CA THR A 3 14.24 17.55 -8.44
C THR A 3 14.33 19.06 -8.24
N ASN A 4 13.21 19.72 -7.92
CA ASN A 4 13.11 21.17 -7.75
C ASN A 4 12.54 21.50 -6.35
N PHE A 5 13.22 21.03 -5.31
CA PHE A 5 12.87 21.39 -3.93
C PHE A 5 13.50 22.72 -3.55
N SER A 6 12.76 23.57 -2.83
CA SER A 6 13.31 24.80 -2.24
C SER A 6 14.29 24.49 -1.10
N ALA A 7 15.15 25.46 -0.78
CA ALA A 7 16.09 25.31 0.34
C ALA A 7 15.36 25.05 1.68
N ASP A 8 14.19 25.64 1.87
CA ASP A 8 13.38 25.45 3.07
C ASP A 8 12.73 24.06 3.11
N GLN A 9 12.24 23.56 1.99
CA GLN A 9 11.73 22.18 1.90
C GLN A 9 12.82 21.16 2.24
N LEU A 10 14.04 21.38 1.78
CA LEU A 10 15.18 20.50 2.05
C LEU A 10 15.64 20.48 3.51
N LYS A 11 15.19 21.39 4.36
CA LYS A 11 15.42 21.33 5.82
C LYS A 11 14.60 20.21 6.48
N THR A 12 13.54 19.74 5.84
CA THR A 12 12.68 18.67 6.37
C THR A 12 13.29 17.30 6.11
N PRO A 13 13.53 16.45 7.13
CA PRO A 13 14.15 15.12 6.95
C PRO A 13 13.41 14.23 5.94
N LEU A 14 12.09 14.32 5.91
CA LEU A 14 11.25 13.60 4.94
C LEU A 14 11.58 13.98 3.50
N ILE A 15 11.72 15.28 3.23
CA ILE A 15 12.01 15.79 1.88
C ILE A 15 13.46 15.47 1.49
N GLN A 16 14.42 15.54 2.44
CA GLN A 16 15.79 15.12 2.18
C GLN A 16 15.88 13.66 1.76
N LEU A 17 15.19 12.76 2.51
CA LEU A 17 15.13 11.34 2.17
C LEU A 17 14.52 11.14 0.79
N ALA A 18 13.35 11.75 0.53
CA ALA A 18 12.67 11.65 -0.75
C ALA A 18 13.54 12.19 -1.90
N ASN A 19 14.24 13.31 -1.70
CA ASN A 19 15.15 13.90 -2.69
C ASN A 19 16.28 12.92 -3.05
N ASN A 20 16.89 12.29 -2.05
CA ASN A 20 17.98 11.34 -2.25
C ASN A 20 17.49 10.11 -3.05
N ILE A 21 16.30 9.60 -2.76
CA ILE A 21 15.69 8.48 -3.47
C ILE A 21 15.34 8.88 -4.92
N LEU A 22 14.67 10.02 -5.10
CA LEU A 22 14.24 10.52 -6.40
C LEU A 22 15.41 10.78 -7.35
N ARG A 23 16.53 11.31 -6.83
CA ARG A 23 17.73 11.59 -7.63
C ARG A 23 18.40 10.33 -8.17
N ARG A 24 18.27 9.19 -7.50
CA ARG A 24 18.75 7.89 -8.01
C ARG A 24 17.93 7.38 -9.19
N CYS A 25 16.67 7.78 -9.30
CA CYS A 25 15.79 7.30 -10.35
C CYS A 25 16.14 7.94 -11.71
N VAL A 26 16.56 7.13 -12.66
CA VAL A 26 16.81 7.54 -14.06
C VAL A 26 15.56 7.48 -14.94
N HIS A 27 14.44 7.08 -14.37
CA HIS A 27 13.11 7.04 -15.02
C HIS A 27 13.02 6.11 -16.24
N CYS A 28 13.84 5.05 -16.30
CA CYS A 28 13.94 4.13 -17.44
C CYS A 28 12.69 3.26 -17.65
N GLY A 29 11.90 2.95 -16.58
CA GLY A 29 10.68 2.18 -16.70
C GLY A 29 10.82 0.67 -16.52
N PHE A 30 12.02 0.10 -16.29
CA PHE A 30 12.18 -1.34 -16.07
C PHE A 30 11.31 -1.88 -14.92
N CYS A 31 11.07 -1.05 -13.90
CA CYS A 31 10.21 -1.39 -12.77
C CYS A 31 8.74 -1.63 -13.15
N ASN A 32 8.27 -1.13 -14.31
CA ASN A 32 6.89 -1.32 -14.74
C ASN A 32 6.64 -2.77 -15.18
N SER A 33 7.62 -3.43 -15.80
CA SER A 33 7.47 -4.80 -16.32
C SER A 33 7.15 -5.84 -15.25
N THR A 34 7.61 -5.60 -14.01
CA THR A 34 7.38 -6.50 -12.86
C THR A 34 6.25 -6.05 -11.96
N CYS A 35 5.61 -4.92 -12.28
CA CYS A 35 4.53 -4.37 -11.45
C CYS A 35 3.19 -4.99 -11.82
N PRO A 36 2.54 -5.76 -10.90
CA PRO A 36 1.27 -6.43 -11.20
C PRO A 36 0.16 -5.44 -11.52
N THR A 37 0.12 -4.29 -10.86
CA THR A 37 -0.93 -3.29 -11.13
C THR A 37 -0.74 -2.62 -12.50
N TYR A 38 0.49 -2.38 -12.93
CA TYR A 38 0.76 -1.89 -14.29
C TYR A 38 0.36 -2.91 -15.36
N VAL A 39 0.74 -4.17 -15.17
CA VAL A 39 0.45 -5.25 -16.13
C VAL A 39 -1.06 -5.47 -16.30
N LEU A 40 -1.82 -5.40 -15.19
CA LEU A 40 -3.26 -5.64 -15.20
C LEU A 40 -4.07 -4.43 -15.69
N MET A 41 -3.65 -3.21 -15.37
CA MET A 41 -4.43 -2.00 -15.64
C MET A 41 -4.01 -1.30 -16.94
N GLY A 42 -2.79 -1.52 -17.44
CA GLY A 42 -2.26 -0.85 -18.63
C GLY A 42 -2.03 0.66 -18.46
N ASP A 43 -2.16 1.20 -17.25
CA ASP A 43 -2.00 2.63 -16.98
C ASP A 43 -0.61 2.89 -16.38
N GLU A 44 0.13 3.82 -16.99
CA GLU A 44 1.45 4.24 -16.54
C GLU A 44 1.45 4.74 -15.09
N LEU A 45 0.36 5.39 -14.66
CA LEU A 45 0.21 5.90 -13.30
C LEU A 45 -0.01 4.79 -12.26
N ASP A 46 -0.42 3.61 -12.68
CA ASP A 46 -0.50 2.42 -11.85
C ASP A 46 0.82 1.63 -11.79
N GLY A 47 1.85 2.11 -12.50
CA GLY A 47 3.23 1.63 -12.45
C GLY A 47 4.10 2.37 -11.42
N PRO A 48 5.24 1.77 -11.01
CA PRO A 48 6.16 2.43 -10.07
C PRO A 48 6.74 3.73 -10.63
N ARG A 49 7.06 3.76 -11.94
CA ARG A 49 7.60 4.95 -12.62
C ARG A 49 6.61 6.12 -12.54
N GLY A 50 5.35 5.90 -12.88
CA GLY A 50 4.31 6.91 -12.81
C GLY A 50 4.03 7.37 -11.38
N ARG A 51 3.99 6.44 -10.42
CA ARG A 51 3.84 6.77 -9.00
C ARG A 51 5.01 7.63 -8.49
N ILE A 52 6.24 7.30 -8.83
CA ILE A 52 7.42 8.12 -8.48
C ILE A 52 7.28 9.54 -9.01
N ALA A 53 6.85 9.70 -10.28
CA ALA A 53 6.63 11.02 -10.87
C ALA A 53 5.54 11.83 -10.16
N MET A 54 4.42 11.17 -9.81
CA MET A 54 3.32 11.81 -9.09
C MET A 54 3.72 12.20 -7.66
N ILE A 55 4.42 11.32 -6.94
CA ILE A 55 4.94 11.59 -5.58
C ILE A 55 5.90 12.76 -5.60
N LYS A 56 6.85 12.77 -6.56
CA LYS A 56 7.76 13.90 -6.77
C LYS A 56 6.97 15.21 -6.93
N GLY A 57 6.00 15.23 -7.85
CA GLY A 57 5.21 16.43 -8.11
C GLY A 57 4.39 16.89 -6.89
N MET A 58 3.88 15.98 -6.05
CA MET A 58 3.20 16.33 -4.79
C MET A 58 4.18 16.99 -3.81
N LEU A 59 5.34 16.38 -3.61
CA LEU A 59 6.33 16.87 -2.64
C LEU A 59 6.91 18.23 -3.06
N GLU A 60 7.19 18.44 -4.33
CA GLU A 60 7.70 19.72 -4.86
C GLU A 60 6.69 20.85 -4.70
N ARG A 61 5.41 20.59 -4.93
CA ARG A 61 4.35 21.60 -4.72
C ARG A 61 4.09 21.89 -3.24
N GLY A 62 4.42 20.98 -2.34
CA GLY A 62 4.21 21.13 -0.90
C GLY A 62 2.74 21.15 -0.45
N GLY A 63 1.80 20.96 -1.37
CA GLY A 63 0.35 21.00 -1.13
C GLY A 63 -0.25 19.65 -0.69
N PRO A 64 -1.59 19.59 -0.56
CA PRO A 64 -2.31 18.36 -0.26
C PRO A 64 -2.21 17.34 -1.40
N ALA A 65 -2.35 16.07 -1.05
CA ALA A 65 -2.39 14.99 -2.02
C ALA A 65 -3.66 15.09 -2.89
N SER A 66 -3.48 15.01 -4.21
CA SER A 66 -4.63 15.01 -5.13
C SER A 66 -5.37 13.67 -5.11
N VAL A 67 -6.66 13.69 -5.45
CA VAL A 67 -7.48 12.47 -5.61
C VAL A 67 -6.82 11.48 -6.56
N LYS A 68 -6.27 11.97 -7.68
CA LYS A 68 -5.59 11.15 -8.69
C LYS A 68 -4.36 10.44 -8.10
N LEU A 69 -3.48 11.17 -7.42
CA LEU A 69 -2.31 10.58 -6.76
C LEU A 69 -2.73 9.53 -5.73
N THR A 70 -3.70 9.88 -4.87
CA THR A 70 -4.21 8.97 -3.83
C THR A 70 -4.73 7.67 -4.43
N LEU A 71 -5.52 7.73 -5.50
CA LEU A 71 -6.06 6.57 -6.20
C LEU A 71 -4.94 5.61 -6.65
N HIS A 72 -3.92 6.13 -7.35
CA HIS A 72 -2.86 5.28 -7.91
C HIS A 72 -1.87 4.79 -6.85
N VAL A 73 -1.60 5.56 -5.79
CA VAL A 73 -0.77 5.12 -4.67
C VAL A 73 -1.49 4.05 -3.83
N ASP A 74 -2.80 4.19 -3.61
CA ASP A 74 -3.62 3.20 -2.90
C ASP A 74 -3.70 1.85 -3.64
N ARG A 75 -3.67 1.85 -4.97
CA ARG A 75 -3.62 0.63 -5.78
C ARG A 75 -2.29 -0.11 -5.70
N CYS A 76 -1.24 0.50 -5.15
CA CYS A 76 0.04 -0.17 -4.98
C CYS A 76 -0.06 -1.28 -3.94
N LEU A 77 0.26 -2.52 -4.34
CA LEU A 77 0.19 -3.71 -3.48
C LEU A 77 1.36 -3.82 -2.49
N SER A 78 2.34 -2.93 -2.54
CA SER A 78 3.58 -2.99 -1.74
C SER A 78 4.34 -4.31 -1.85
N CYS A 79 4.21 -5.01 -2.98
CA CYS A 79 4.90 -6.27 -3.24
C CYS A 79 6.42 -6.12 -3.46
N LEU A 80 6.90 -4.90 -3.68
CA LEU A 80 8.31 -4.51 -3.84
C LEU A 80 9.06 -5.19 -5.01
N SER A 81 8.39 -5.91 -5.89
CA SER A 81 9.01 -6.51 -7.09
C SER A 81 9.75 -5.49 -7.95
N CYS A 82 9.29 -4.24 -7.94
CA CYS A 82 9.92 -3.14 -8.67
C CYS A 82 11.30 -2.75 -8.10
N THR A 83 11.58 -3.02 -6.82
CA THR A 83 12.88 -2.70 -6.21
C THR A 83 13.97 -3.66 -6.65
N SER A 84 13.65 -4.97 -6.75
CA SER A 84 14.59 -5.99 -7.22
C SER A 84 14.94 -5.84 -8.71
N THR A 85 14.02 -5.28 -9.50
CA THR A 85 14.23 -5.07 -10.95
C THR A 85 14.95 -3.75 -11.25
N CYS A 86 15.09 -2.85 -10.27
CA CYS A 86 15.63 -1.52 -10.50
C CYS A 86 17.17 -1.52 -10.63
N PRO A 87 17.77 -1.21 -11.80
CA PRO A 87 19.23 -1.18 -11.95
C PRO A 87 19.88 -0.03 -11.15
N SER A 88 19.12 1.02 -10.82
CA SER A 88 19.60 2.18 -10.06
C SER A 88 19.33 2.04 -8.55
N SER A 89 18.88 0.88 -8.09
CA SER A 89 18.59 0.59 -6.67
C SER A 89 17.77 1.70 -5.98
N VAL A 90 16.69 2.13 -6.63
CA VAL A 90 15.77 3.14 -6.09
C VAL A 90 15.02 2.56 -4.90
N ASP A 91 15.13 3.17 -3.74
CA ASP A 91 14.41 2.77 -2.53
C ASP A 91 12.93 3.21 -2.61
N TYR A 92 12.18 2.48 -3.42
CA TYR A 92 10.78 2.75 -3.65
C TYR A 92 9.93 2.50 -2.40
N MET A 93 10.32 1.56 -1.55
CA MET A 93 9.57 1.22 -0.33
C MET A 93 9.43 2.44 0.58
N HIS A 94 10.53 3.05 0.96
CA HIS A 94 10.50 4.24 1.83
C HIS A 94 9.81 5.44 1.15
N LEU A 95 9.95 5.56 -0.18
CA LEU A 95 9.29 6.65 -0.90
C LEU A 95 7.76 6.51 -0.87
N VAL A 96 7.23 5.31 -1.13
CA VAL A 96 5.77 5.09 -1.15
C VAL A 96 5.17 5.12 0.24
N ASP A 97 5.88 4.65 1.26
CA ASP A 97 5.41 4.71 2.65
C ASP A 97 5.30 6.16 3.13
N LYS A 98 6.30 6.99 2.87
CA LYS A 98 6.24 8.43 3.20
C LYS A 98 5.16 9.16 2.41
N ALA A 99 4.93 8.78 1.16
CA ALA A 99 3.83 9.33 0.37
C ALA A 99 2.47 8.95 0.96
N ARG A 100 2.29 7.74 1.45
CA ARG A 100 1.06 7.30 2.13
C ARG A 100 0.79 8.07 3.41
N VAL A 101 1.80 8.28 4.24
CA VAL A 101 1.68 9.12 5.44
C VAL A 101 1.19 10.52 5.04
N ARG A 102 1.83 11.14 4.04
CA ARG A 102 1.42 12.46 3.57
C ARG A 102 0.01 12.49 2.99
N ILE A 103 -0.42 11.42 2.32
CA ILE A 103 -1.80 11.28 1.82
C ILE A 103 -2.78 11.24 3.00
N GLU A 104 -2.54 10.42 4.02
CA GLU A 104 -3.44 10.33 5.19
C GLU A 104 -3.52 11.65 5.98
N GLU A 105 -2.45 12.43 6.03
CA GLU A 105 -2.42 13.74 6.68
C GLU A 105 -3.18 14.82 5.91
N THR A 106 -3.18 14.77 4.58
CA THR A 106 -3.61 15.89 3.74
C THR A 106 -4.83 15.62 2.88
N HIS A 107 -5.19 14.36 2.65
CA HIS A 107 -6.31 13.98 1.80
C HIS A 107 -7.52 13.55 2.62
N THR A 108 -8.65 14.26 2.45
CA THR A 108 -9.90 13.89 3.11
C THR A 108 -10.60 12.77 2.34
N ARG A 109 -10.66 11.57 2.92
CA ARG A 109 -11.33 10.42 2.32
C ARG A 109 -12.84 10.46 2.55
N PRO A 110 -13.66 9.89 1.64
CA PRO A 110 -15.09 9.69 1.86
C PRO A 110 -15.34 8.89 3.14
N LEU A 111 -16.43 9.20 3.86
CA LEU A 111 -16.75 8.58 5.14
C LEU A 111 -16.80 7.05 5.08
N PHE A 112 -17.38 6.49 4.02
CA PHE A 112 -17.48 5.03 3.84
C PHE A 112 -16.10 4.37 3.68
N ASP A 113 -15.19 4.97 2.92
CA ASP A 113 -13.83 4.47 2.74
C ASP A 113 -13.03 4.53 4.04
N ARG A 114 -13.19 5.62 4.78
CA ARG A 114 -12.58 5.81 6.11
C ARG A 114 -13.08 4.78 7.12
N LEU A 115 -14.41 4.54 7.15
CA LEU A 115 -15.00 3.52 8.02
C LEU A 115 -14.47 2.13 7.68
N LEU A 116 -14.48 1.76 6.39
CA LEU A 116 -14.00 0.45 5.95
C LEU A 116 -12.52 0.22 6.31
N ARG A 117 -11.67 1.24 6.12
CA ARG A 117 -10.25 1.19 6.50
C ARG A 117 -10.06 1.00 8.00
N ASN A 118 -10.82 1.74 8.82
CA ASN A 118 -10.78 1.61 10.26
C ASN A 118 -11.24 0.22 10.74
N VAL A 119 -12.31 -0.31 10.14
CA VAL A 119 -12.78 -1.67 10.43
C VAL A 119 -11.69 -2.69 10.11
N VAL A 120 -11.09 -2.63 8.93
CA VAL A 120 -10.03 -3.55 8.50
C VAL A 120 -8.80 -3.42 9.40
N ALA A 121 -8.38 -2.19 9.72
CA ALA A 121 -7.22 -1.93 10.58
C ALA A 121 -7.37 -2.50 12.01
N ASN A 122 -8.59 -2.51 12.54
CA ASN A 122 -8.87 -3.07 13.86
C ASN A 122 -9.14 -4.59 13.82
N LEU A 123 -9.69 -5.08 12.71
CA LEU A 123 -10.08 -6.47 12.56
C LEU A 123 -8.89 -7.40 12.30
N LEU A 124 -8.00 -7.01 11.37
CA LEU A 124 -6.90 -7.86 10.93
C LEU A 124 -5.87 -8.20 12.03
N PRO A 125 -5.47 -7.27 12.92
CA PRO A 125 -4.50 -7.59 13.97
C PRO A 125 -5.08 -8.47 15.08
N ASN A 126 -6.41 -8.56 15.22
CA ASN A 126 -7.08 -9.29 16.28
C ASN A 126 -7.57 -10.67 15.81
N PRO A 127 -6.89 -11.78 16.12
CA PRO A 127 -7.26 -13.11 15.63
C PRO A 127 -8.66 -13.53 16.04
N LYS A 128 -9.12 -13.15 17.23
CA LYS A 128 -10.48 -13.45 17.71
C LYS A 128 -11.55 -12.72 16.87
N MET A 129 -11.35 -11.40 16.65
CA MET A 129 -12.26 -10.59 15.84
C MET A 129 -12.23 -11.02 14.37
N PHE A 130 -11.04 -11.35 13.84
CA PHE A 130 -10.90 -11.86 12.48
C PHE A 130 -11.67 -13.19 12.29
N ARG A 131 -11.60 -14.11 13.27
CA ARG A 131 -12.39 -15.36 13.24
C ARG A 131 -13.90 -15.11 13.26
N LEU A 132 -14.37 -14.18 14.10
CA LEU A 132 -15.79 -13.80 14.11
C LEU A 132 -16.22 -13.24 12.75
N ALA A 133 -15.38 -12.42 12.14
CA ALA A 133 -15.64 -11.90 10.80
C ALA A 133 -15.67 -13.00 9.72
N LEU A 134 -14.78 -14.01 9.82
CA LEU A 134 -14.81 -15.18 8.92
C LEU A 134 -16.09 -16.00 9.06
N ILE A 135 -16.58 -16.19 10.30
CA ILE A 135 -17.86 -16.87 10.57
C ILE A 135 -19.00 -16.07 9.95
N GLY A 136 -19.04 -14.75 10.18
CA GLY A 136 -20.03 -13.87 9.57
C GLY A 136 -20.01 -13.91 8.05
N ALA A 137 -18.82 -13.84 7.45
CA ALA A 137 -18.65 -13.93 5.99
C ALA A 137 -19.07 -15.29 5.43
N TRP A 138 -18.81 -16.37 6.15
CA TRP A 138 -19.25 -17.71 5.79
C TRP A 138 -20.79 -17.84 5.80
N LEU A 139 -21.47 -17.30 6.81
CA LEU A 139 -22.92 -17.27 6.91
C LEU A 139 -23.57 -16.44 5.76
N VAL A 140 -22.93 -15.34 5.37
CA VAL A 140 -23.42 -14.44 4.30
C VAL A 140 -23.08 -14.97 2.89
N LYS A 141 -22.15 -15.92 2.78
CA LYS A 141 -21.67 -16.45 1.49
C LYS A 141 -22.76 -16.89 0.52
N PRO A 142 -23.83 -17.60 0.93
CA PRO A 142 -24.90 -18.01 0.00
C PRO A 142 -25.65 -16.83 -0.60
N VAL A 143 -25.71 -15.70 0.12
CA VAL A 143 -26.39 -14.46 -0.31
C VAL A 143 -25.41 -13.48 -0.98
N ALA A 144 -24.11 -13.78 -0.99
CA ALA A 144 -23.05 -12.90 -1.49
C ALA A 144 -23.25 -12.45 -2.95
N ARG A 145 -23.94 -13.27 -3.78
CA ARG A 145 -24.25 -12.92 -5.17
C ARG A 145 -25.22 -11.75 -5.31
N PHE A 146 -26.02 -11.46 -4.28
CA PHE A 146 -26.99 -10.36 -4.27
C PHE A 146 -26.40 -9.08 -3.65
N LEU A 147 -25.21 -9.16 -3.01
CA LEU A 147 -24.55 -7.99 -2.42
C LEU A 147 -23.84 -7.18 -3.52
N PRO A 148 -24.09 -5.85 -3.61
CA PRO A 148 -23.47 -5.03 -4.63
C PRO A 148 -22.00 -4.70 -4.30
N GLY A 149 -21.20 -4.53 -5.34
CA GLY A 149 -19.86 -3.95 -5.28
C GLY A 149 -18.84 -4.67 -4.39
N ARG A 150 -18.14 -3.90 -3.57
CA ARG A 150 -17.02 -4.39 -2.75
C ARG A 150 -17.42 -5.42 -1.69
N LEU A 151 -18.62 -5.31 -1.12
CA LEU A 151 -19.09 -6.25 -0.10
C LEU A 151 -19.32 -7.64 -0.69
N GLY A 152 -19.93 -7.73 -1.87
CA GLY A 152 -20.09 -8.99 -2.57
C GLY A 152 -18.75 -9.64 -2.94
N ALA A 153 -17.75 -8.84 -3.35
CA ALA A 153 -16.41 -9.34 -3.63
C ALA A 153 -15.74 -9.92 -2.38
N ILE A 154 -15.79 -9.21 -1.24
CA ILE A 154 -15.25 -9.68 0.04
C ILE A 154 -15.94 -10.98 0.50
N ALA A 155 -17.26 -11.05 0.41
CA ALA A 155 -18.03 -12.23 0.81
C ALA A 155 -17.71 -13.46 -0.07
N LYS A 156 -17.46 -13.26 -1.37
CA LYS A 156 -17.02 -14.34 -2.29
C LYS A 156 -15.64 -14.88 -1.96
N LEU A 157 -14.74 -14.05 -1.42
CA LEU A 157 -13.39 -14.45 -0.99
C LEU A 157 -13.39 -15.23 0.33
N ALA A 158 -14.51 -15.26 1.06
CA ALA A 158 -14.60 -16.03 2.29
C ALA A 158 -14.31 -17.52 2.06
N PRO A 159 -13.49 -18.17 2.93
CA PRO A 159 -13.13 -19.56 2.78
C PRO A 159 -14.37 -20.47 2.88
N THR A 160 -14.33 -21.62 2.23
CA THR A 160 -15.41 -22.62 2.31
C THR A 160 -15.43 -23.35 3.65
N ARG A 161 -14.26 -23.46 4.29
CA ARG A 161 -14.10 -24.04 5.63
C ARG A 161 -13.30 -23.07 6.50
N ILE A 162 -13.78 -22.85 7.73
CA ILE A 162 -13.07 -22.02 8.70
C ILE A 162 -11.97 -22.87 9.30
N PRO A 163 -10.68 -22.48 9.21
CA PRO A 163 -9.59 -23.27 9.76
C PRO A 163 -9.66 -23.30 11.29
N SER A 164 -9.21 -24.41 11.90
CA SER A 164 -9.11 -24.52 13.36
C SER A 164 -8.11 -23.47 13.91
N PRO A 165 -8.23 -23.07 15.20
CA PRO A 165 -7.25 -22.20 15.84
C PRO A 165 -5.86 -22.79 15.75
N SER A 166 -4.89 -21.99 15.33
CA SER A 166 -3.48 -22.36 15.29
C SER A 166 -2.77 -21.90 16.57
N SER A 167 -1.72 -22.60 16.95
CA SER A 167 -0.82 -22.16 18.04
C SER A 167 -0.13 -20.84 17.74
N ILE A 168 -0.06 -20.46 16.46
CA ILE A 168 0.48 -19.17 15.99
C ILE A 168 -0.46 -17.99 16.31
N ASP A 169 -1.77 -18.25 16.49
CA ASP A 169 -2.76 -17.23 16.82
C ASP A 169 -2.59 -16.66 18.25
N THR A 170 -1.76 -17.30 19.08
CA THR A 170 -1.47 -16.84 20.44
C THR A 170 -0.13 -16.11 20.49
N PRO A 171 -0.07 -14.93 21.12
CA PRO A 171 1.20 -14.23 21.31
C PRO A 171 2.19 -15.10 22.07
N ARG A 172 3.34 -15.37 21.49
CA ARG A 172 4.44 -16.11 22.14
C ARG A 172 5.78 -15.66 21.59
N VAL A 173 6.81 -15.82 22.41
CA VAL A 173 8.19 -15.61 21.98
C VAL A 173 8.70 -16.89 21.35
N TYR A 174 9.17 -16.81 20.11
CA TYR A 174 9.86 -17.92 19.43
C TYR A 174 11.36 -17.73 19.64
N PRO A 175 12.07 -18.69 20.28
CA PRO A 175 13.51 -18.59 20.37
C PRO A 175 14.13 -18.64 18.97
N ALA A 176 15.13 -17.81 18.73
CA ALA A 176 15.87 -17.83 17.47
C ALA A 176 16.57 -19.20 17.33
N GLN A 177 16.34 -19.86 16.19
CA GLN A 177 17.08 -21.08 15.82
C GLN A 177 18.22 -20.68 14.91
N GLY A 178 19.46 -20.79 15.41
CA GLY A 178 20.67 -20.50 14.64
C GLY A 178 21.62 -19.51 15.30
N VAL A 179 22.78 -19.31 14.68
CA VAL A 179 23.79 -18.38 15.14
C VAL A 179 23.30 -16.94 14.92
N GLN A 180 23.27 -16.13 15.98
CA GLN A 180 23.04 -14.69 15.86
C GLN A 180 24.18 -14.11 15.01
N ARG A 181 23.81 -13.47 13.89
CA ARG A 181 24.72 -12.70 13.05
C ARG A 181 24.65 -11.21 13.40
#